data_065c78cc0d281d7f9293e5fedc2c0bca
#
_entry.id   065c78cc0d281d7f9293e5fedc2c0bca
#
_cell.length_a   1.000
_cell.length_b   1.000
_cell.length_c   1.000
_cell.angle_alpha   90.00
_cell.angle_beta   90.00
_cell.angle_gamma   90.00
#
_symmetry.space_group_name_H-M   'P 1'
#
loop_
_entity.id
_entity.type
_entity.pdbx_description
1 polymer ?
#
loop_
_entity_poly.entity_id
_entity_poly.type
_entity_poly.pdbx_seq_one_letter_code
_entity_poly.pdbx_strand_id
1 'polypeptide(L)'
;LRQQSDTDIIVDCTSDISQSKLTAKAVITADVVIELLTCDTNGLVFDGSQEPILQSEQYTYRKFVRMMSLSSVFKQDEAAMKNAMGRISGTIPYCPKAAEYLNQGTLLTKGVDDRTYNTTIKSLAEIIMKEE
;
A
#
# COMPACT_ATOMS: atom_id res chain seq x y z
N LEU A 1 4.06 21.26 -10.29
CA LEU A 1 4.07 21.28 -8.82
C LEU A 1 5.41 20.82 -8.22
N ARG A 2 6.11 19.86 -8.85
CA ARG A 2 7.41 19.36 -8.39
C ARG A 2 8.57 20.36 -8.41
N GLN A 3 8.46 21.46 -9.16
CA GLN A 3 9.59 22.38 -9.33
C GLN A 3 9.71 23.46 -8.23
N GLN A 4 8.83 23.47 -7.22
CA GLN A 4 8.76 24.60 -6.27
C GLN A 4 8.77 24.25 -4.79
N SER A 5 8.84 23.00 -4.37
CA SER A 5 8.89 22.68 -2.93
C SER A 5 9.58 21.35 -2.63
N ASP A 6 10.35 21.30 -1.55
CA ASP A 6 10.86 20.07 -0.91
C ASP A 6 9.71 19.28 -0.23
N THR A 7 8.55 19.20 -0.87
CA THR A 7 7.34 18.60 -0.30
C THR A 7 7.00 17.33 -1.05
N ASP A 8 6.87 16.23 -0.35
CA ASP A 8 6.37 14.98 -0.89
C ASP A 8 4.86 15.08 -1.18
N ILE A 9 4.44 14.52 -2.31
CA ILE A 9 3.02 14.47 -2.70
C ILE A 9 2.56 13.03 -2.62
N ILE A 10 1.58 12.76 -1.77
CA ILE A 10 0.92 11.46 -1.66
C ILE A 10 -0.40 11.53 -2.42
N VAL A 11 -0.61 10.59 -3.33
CA VAL A 11 -1.84 10.46 -4.10
C VAL A 11 -2.52 9.17 -3.71
N ASP A 12 -3.69 9.27 -3.09
CA ASP A 12 -4.56 8.12 -2.84
C ASP A 12 -5.37 7.83 -4.10
N CYS A 13 -5.21 6.63 -4.64
CA CYS A 13 -5.75 6.22 -5.92
C CYS A 13 -6.88 5.21 -5.74
N THR A 14 -7.80 5.20 -6.70
CA THR A 14 -8.76 4.09 -6.81
C THR A 14 -8.02 2.79 -7.12
N SER A 15 -8.55 1.67 -6.62
CA SER A 15 -7.85 0.39 -6.66
C SER A 15 -7.59 -0.16 -8.08
N ASP A 16 -8.48 0.05 -9.04
CA ASP A 16 -8.33 -0.51 -10.38
C ASP A 16 -7.72 0.50 -11.36
N ILE A 17 -6.46 0.26 -11.73
CA ILE A 17 -5.71 1.10 -12.66
C ILE A 17 -6.29 1.06 -14.09
N SER A 18 -6.92 -0.04 -14.48
CA SER A 18 -7.52 -0.20 -15.81
C SER A 18 -8.79 0.61 -15.98
N GLN A 19 -9.50 0.88 -14.90
CA GLN A 19 -10.77 1.61 -14.88
C GLN A 19 -10.62 3.12 -14.66
N SER A 20 -9.44 3.57 -14.24
CA SER A 20 -9.21 4.98 -13.88
C SER A 20 -8.02 5.59 -14.62
N LYS A 21 -8.31 6.47 -15.57
CA LYS A 21 -7.28 7.25 -16.26
C LYS A 21 -6.48 8.14 -15.30
N LEU A 22 -7.09 8.61 -14.20
CA LEU A 22 -6.40 9.41 -13.19
C LEU A 22 -5.44 8.55 -12.39
N THR A 23 -5.84 7.35 -11.97
CA THR A 23 -4.96 6.38 -11.31
C THR A 23 -3.79 6.00 -12.22
N ALA A 24 -4.06 5.64 -13.47
CA ALA A 24 -3.02 5.32 -14.44
C ALA A 24 -2.02 6.47 -14.62
N LYS A 25 -2.50 7.71 -14.71
CA LYS A 25 -1.64 8.90 -14.82
C LYS A 25 -0.83 9.16 -13.55
N ALA A 26 -1.42 8.98 -12.38
CA ALA A 26 -0.72 9.11 -11.10
C ALA A 26 0.43 8.09 -11.01
N VAL A 27 0.17 6.83 -11.33
CA VAL A 27 1.19 5.75 -11.30
C VAL A 27 2.32 6.03 -12.30
N ILE A 28 2.02 6.45 -13.54
CA ILE A 28 3.05 6.81 -14.55
C ILE A 28 3.97 7.94 -14.05
N THR A 29 3.44 8.87 -13.26
CA THR A 29 4.21 10.03 -12.79
C THR A 29 4.81 9.86 -11.40
N ALA A 30 4.53 8.77 -10.72
CA ALA A 30 5.01 8.50 -9.37
C ALA A 30 6.50 8.09 -9.37
N ASP A 31 7.26 8.52 -8.35
CA ASP A 31 8.59 7.97 -8.08
C ASP A 31 8.47 6.66 -7.33
N VAL A 32 7.52 6.58 -6.40
CA VAL A 32 7.27 5.41 -5.58
C VAL A 32 5.80 5.02 -5.72
N VAL A 33 5.56 3.77 -6.04
CA VAL A 33 4.22 3.16 -6.06
C VAL A 33 4.10 2.21 -4.89
N ILE A 34 3.04 2.39 -4.10
CA ILE A 34 2.73 1.49 -2.98
C ILE A 34 1.45 0.75 -3.35
N GLU A 35 1.53 -0.55 -3.48
CA GLU A 35 0.39 -1.44 -3.65
C GLU A 35 -0.01 -2.02 -2.29
N LEU A 36 -1.28 -1.87 -1.94
CA LEU A 36 -1.86 -2.45 -0.73
C LEU A 36 -2.78 -3.61 -1.10
N LEU A 37 -2.42 -4.81 -0.68
CA LEU A 37 -3.15 -6.04 -0.94
C LEU A 37 -3.82 -6.54 0.33
N THR A 38 -5.05 -7.00 0.24
CA THR A 38 -5.72 -7.68 1.37
C THR A 38 -5.26 -9.13 1.46
N CYS A 39 -5.21 -9.68 2.69
CA CYS A 39 -4.82 -11.08 2.93
C CYS A 39 -6.03 -12.02 2.78
N ASP A 40 -6.60 -12.03 1.59
CA ASP A 40 -7.77 -12.83 1.24
C ASP A 40 -7.83 -13.12 -0.28
N THR A 41 -8.83 -13.87 -0.68
CA THR A 41 -9.05 -14.23 -2.09
C THR A 41 -9.25 -13.01 -2.99
N ASN A 42 -9.89 -11.94 -2.47
CA ASN A 42 -10.08 -10.71 -3.26
C ASN A 42 -8.75 -10.03 -3.54
N GLY A 43 -7.86 -9.97 -2.53
CA GLY A 43 -6.49 -9.46 -2.70
C GLY A 43 -5.70 -10.24 -3.74
N LEU A 44 -5.83 -11.57 -3.75
CA LEU A 44 -5.15 -12.42 -4.74
C LEU A 44 -5.69 -12.20 -6.16
N VAL A 45 -7.02 -12.11 -6.32
CA VAL A 45 -7.65 -11.82 -7.62
C VAL A 45 -7.26 -10.44 -8.11
N PHE A 46 -7.27 -9.45 -7.22
CA PHE A 46 -6.85 -8.09 -7.54
C PHE A 46 -5.40 -8.06 -8.00
N ASP A 47 -4.48 -8.64 -7.25
CA ASP A 47 -3.06 -8.75 -7.58
C ASP A 47 -2.86 -9.35 -8.98
N GLY A 48 -3.47 -10.50 -9.25
CA GLY A 48 -3.39 -11.14 -10.55
C GLY A 48 -3.91 -10.30 -11.73
N SER A 49 -4.83 -9.37 -11.47
CA SER A 49 -5.37 -8.46 -12.48
C SER A 49 -4.51 -7.20 -12.70
N GLN A 50 -3.85 -6.70 -11.64
CA GLN A 50 -3.11 -5.43 -11.68
C GLN A 50 -1.63 -5.63 -12.00
N GLU A 51 -1.02 -6.71 -11.52
CA GLU A 51 0.41 -6.97 -11.67
C GLU A 51 0.89 -6.93 -13.13
N PRO A 52 0.23 -7.60 -14.11
CA PRO A 52 0.65 -7.53 -15.51
C PRO A 52 0.61 -6.11 -16.10
N ILE A 53 -0.33 -5.29 -15.61
CA ILE A 53 -0.46 -3.89 -16.04
C ILE A 53 0.70 -3.08 -15.45
N LEU A 54 0.92 -3.20 -14.15
CA LEU A 54 1.96 -2.46 -13.43
C LEU A 54 3.38 -2.81 -13.88
N GLN A 55 3.58 -4.02 -14.39
CA GLN A 55 4.86 -4.46 -14.94
C GLN A 55 5.07 -4.10 -16.42
N SER A 56 4.07 -3.49 -17.07
CA SER A 56 4.20 -3.10 -18.46
C SER A 56 5.16 -1.90 -18.62
N GLU A 57 5.82 -1.79 -19.79
CA GLU A 57 6.84 -0.79 -20.10
C GLU A 57 6.37 0.68 -19.96
N GLN A 58 5.06 0.91 -19.95
CA GLN A 58 4.51 2.25 -19.77
C GLN A 58 4.61 2.80 -18.34
N TYR A 59 4.86 1.92 -17.36
CA TYR A 59 4.98 2.29 -15.94
C TYR A 59 6.44 2.23 -15.49
N THR A 60 7.09 3.37 -15.46
CA THR A 60 8.50 3.53 -15.08
C THR A 60 8.63 4.27 -13.74
N TYR A 61 8.24 3.63 -12.67
CA TYR A 61 8.46 4.13 -11.31
C TYR A 61 9.85 3.73 -10.80
N ARG A 62 10.43 4.58 -9.95
CA ARG A 62 11.74 4.30 -9.33
C ARG A 62 11.65 3.13 -8.34
N LYS A 63 10.54 3.03 -7.61
CA LYS A 63 10.36 2.04 -6.57
C LYS A 63 8.93 1.51 -6.53
N PHE A 64 8.82 0.19 -6.37
CA PHE A 64 7.54 -0.49 -6.19
C PHE A 64 7.54 -1.24 -4.86
N VAL A 65 6.65 -0.87 -3.96
CA VAL A 65 6.51 -1.43 -2.62
C VAL A 65 5.17 -2.13 -2.52
N ARG A 66 5.18 -3.43 -2.25
CA ARG A 66 3.97 -4.24 -2.08
C ARG A 66 3.79 -4.57 -0.61
N MET A 67 2.66 -4.19 -0.05
CA MET A 67 2.33 -4.43 1.35
C MET A 67 1.05 -5.26 1.45
N MET A 68 1.07 -6.27 2.29
CA MET A 68 -0.13 -7.01 2.65
C MET A 68 -0.78 -6.38 3.87
N SER A 69 -2.06 -6.02 3.75
CA SER A 69 -2.84 -5.47 4.85
C SER A 69 -3.72 -6.56 5.48
N LEU A 70 -3.54 -6.78 6.77
CA LEU A 70 -4.41 -7.64 7.57
C LEU A 70 -5.60 -6.81 8.05
N SER A 71 -6.51 -6.46 7.14
CA SER A 71 -7.65 -5.58 7.42
C SER A 71 -8.78 -6.24 8.23
N SER A 72 -8.69 -7.55 8.51
CA SER A 72 -9.71 -8.33 9.18
C SER A 72 -9.08 -9.40 10.09
N VAL A 73 -9.82 -9.80 11.11
CA VAL A 73 -9.49 -10.99 11.93
C VAL A 73 -9.68 -12.30 11.15
N PHE A 74 -10.52 -12.28 10.11
CA PHE A 74 -10.78 -13.41 9.22
C PHE A 74 -9.87 -13.31 7.99
N LYS A 75 -8.65 -13.77 8.14
CA LYS A 75 -7.65 -13.78 7.07
C LYS A 75 -7.34 -15.20 6.61
N GLN A 76 -6.89 -15.33 5.40
CA GLN A 76 -6.28 -16.55 4.89
C GLN A 76 -4.92 -16.79 5.57
N ASP A 77 -4.35 -17.98 5.35
CA ASP A 77 -2.98 -18.24 5.78
C ASP A 77 -2.03 -17.22 5.14
N GLU A 78 -1.39 -16.39 5.96
CA GLU A 78 -0.51 -15.31 5.51
C GLU A 78 0.67 -15.82 4.69
N ALA A 79 1.25 -16.97 5.07
CA ALA A 79 2.38 -17.55 4.35
C ALA A 79 1.95 -18.08 2.97
N ALA A 80 0.81 -18.74 2.89
CA ALA A 80 0.25 -19.21 1.64
C ALA A 80 -0.09 -18.04 0.70
N MET A 81 -0.67 -16.96 1.23
CA MET A 81 -1.00 -15.77 0.47
C MET A 81 0.25 -15.05 -0.04
N LYS A 82 1.28 -14.90 0.78
CA LYS A 82 2.58 -14.32 0.36
C LYS A 82 3.24 -15.15 -0.75
N ASN A 83 3.18 -16.48 -0.66
CA ASN A 83 3.71 -17.35 -1.70
C ASN A 83 2.93 -17.21 -3.01
N ALA A 84 1.62 -17.06 -2.96
CA ALA A 84 0.77 -16.90 -4.14
C ALA A 84 0.94 -15.53 -4.81
N MET A 85 1.06 -14.46 -4.02
CA MET A 85 1.21 -13.08 -4.49
C MET A 85 2.67 -12.72 -4.84
N GLY A 86 3.64 -13.60 -4.55
CA GLY A 86 5.05 -13.35 -4.80
C GLY A 86 5.68 -12.37 -3.80
N ARG A 87 6.54 -11.46 -4.27
CA ARG A 87 7.32 -10.58 -3.38
C ARG A 87 6.44 -9.57 -2.64
N ILE A 88 6.31 -9.74 -1.33
CA ILE A 88 5.68 -8.80 -0.40
C ILE A 88 6.76 -8.14 0.47
N SER A 89 6.80 -6.83 0.49
CA SER A 89 7.78 -6.02 1.24
C SER A 89 7.52 -6.03 2.74
N GLY A 90 6.27 -6.18 3.16
CA GLY A 90 5.89 -6.27 4.56
C GLY A 90 4.39 -6.49 4.76
N THR A 91 4.00 -6.67 6.01
CA THR A 91 2.61 -6.89 6.40
C THR A 91 2.16 -5.84 7.41
N ILE A 92 1.06 -5.15 7.11
CA ILE A 92 0.42 -4.22 8.05
C ILE A 92 -0.54 -5.03 8.92
N PRO A 93 -0.32 -5.10 10.24
CA PRO A 93 -1.16 -5.90 11.13
C PRO A 93 -2.56 -5.30 11.26
N TYR A 94 -3.53 -6.16 11.54
CA TYR A 94 -4.87 -5.70 11.91
C TYR A 94 -4.81 -4.93 13.24
N CYS A 95 -5.32 -3.71 13.24
CA CYS A 95 -5.39 -2.84 14.40
C CYS A 95 -6.83 -2.38 14.62
N PRO A 96 -7.61 -3.01 15.51
CA PRO A 96 -8.98 -2.60 15.79
C PRO A 96 -9.11 -1.14 16.22
N LYS A 97 -8.14 -0.65 16.99
CA LYS A 97 -8.11 0.74 17.45
C LYS A 97 -7.96 1.72 16.28
N ALA A 98 -7.24 1.36 15.21
CA ALA A 98 -7.12 2.21 14.04
C ALA A 98 -8.50 2.46 13.39
N ALA A 99 -9.33 1.43 13.26
CA ALA A 99 -10.69 1.56 12.73
C ALA A 99 -11.57 2.43 13.64
N GLU A 100 -11.44 2.28 14.96
CA GLU A 100 -12.17 3.10 15.94
C GLU A 100 -11.80 4.58 15.82
N TYR A 101 -10.51 4.91 15.75
CA TYR A 101 -10.03 6.28 15.57
C TYR A 101 -10.48 6.91 14.25
N LEU A 102 -10.46 6.14 13.15
CA LEU A 102 -10.98 6.59 11.87
C LEU A 102 -12.47 6.94 11.95
N ASN A 103 -13.27 6.11 12.61
CA ASN A 103 -14.71 6.37 12.82
C ASN A 103 -14.96 7.62 13.67
N GLN A 104 -14.05 7.95 14.58
CA GLN A 104 -14.10 9.15 15.40
C GLN A 104 -13.54 10.41 14.71
N GLY A 105 -13.04 10.29 13.48
CA GLY A 105 -12.39 11.37 12.76
C GLY A 105 -11.04 11.79 13.38
N THR A 106 -10.43 10.93 14.19
CA THR A 106 -9.15 11.18 14.85
C THR A 106 -8.00 10.74 13.96
N LEU A 107 -6.98 11.58 13.83
CA LEU A 107 -5.78 11.21 13.06
C LEU A 107 -5.02 10.07 13.76
N LEU A 108 -4.76 9.01 13.01
CA LEU A 108 -4.05 7.80 13.48
C LEU A 108 -2.65 8.10 14.06
N THR A 109 -2.01 9.17 13.60
CA THR A 109 -0.67 9.57 14.04
C THR A 109 -0.58 10.02 15.49
N LYS A 110 -1.72 10.34 16.12
CA LYS A 110 -1.74 10.94 17.47
C LYS A 110 -2.22 10.00 18.58
N GLY A 111 -2.68 8.78 18.27
CA GLY A 111 -3.40 8.06 19.29
C GLY A 111 -3.43 6.56 19.25
N VAL A 112 -2.94 5.91 18.19
CA VAL A 112 -2.98 4.45 18.17
C VAL A 112 -1.91 3.91 19.12
N ASP A 113 -2.36 3.47 20.30
CA ASP A 113 -1.52 2.77 21.26
C ASP A 113 -1.42 1.27 20.88
N ASP A 114 -0.80 1.04 19.73
CA ASP A 114 -0.45 -0.29 19.24
C ASP A 114 0.99 -0.26 18.72
N ARG A 115 1.88 -0.85 19.53
CA ARG A 115 3.32 -0.83 19.25
C ARG A 115 3.65 -1.54 17.94
N THR A 116 2.99 -2.67 17.67
CA THR A 116 3.26 -3.48 16.47
C THR A 116 2.83 -2.72 15.21
N TYR A 117 1.63 -2.15 15.23
CA TYR A 117 1.12 -1.33 14.15
C TYR A 117 2.04 -0.13 13.88
N ASN A 118 2.36 0.63 14.93
CA ASN A 118 3.21 1.82 14.80
C ASN A 118 4.62 1.51 14.29
N THR A 119 5.20 0.38 14.74
CA THR A 119 6.51 -0.07 14.25
C THR A 119 6.47 -0.42 12.77
N THR A 120 5.42 -1.12 12.33
CA THR A 120 5.22 -1.48 10.91
C THR A 120 5.07 -0.25 10.04
N ILE A 121 4.26 0.74 10.46
CA ILE A 121 4.08 1.98 9.69
C ILE A 121 5.40 2.78 9.60
N LYS A 122 6.20 2.83 10.67
CA LYS A 122 7.52 3.44 10.62
C LYS A 122 8.46 2.73 9.65
N SER A 123 8.50 1.39 9.70
CA SER A 123 9.31 0.60 8.78
C SER A 123 8.89 0.81 7.33
N LEU A 124 7.59 0.91 7.05
CA LEU A 124 7.09 1.25 5.72
C LEU A 124 7.58 2.63 5.27
N ALA A 125 7.48 3.64 6.14
CA ALA A 125 7.99 4.98 5.84
C ALA A 125 9.50 4.95 5.54
N GLU A 126 10.29 4.21 6.32
CA GLU A 126 11.73 4.02 6.07
C GLU A 126 12.01 3.34 4.72
N ILE A 127 11.21 2.33 4.34
CA ILE A 127 11.33 1.68 3.03
C ILE A 127 11.06 2.68 1.91
N ILE A 128 10.05 3.54 2.04
CA ILE A 128 9.69 4.54 1.05
C ILE A 128 10.78 5.60 0.91
N MET A 129 11.34 6.06 2.02
CA MET A 129 12.29 7.17 2.08
C MET A 129 13.73 6.78 1.75
N LYS A 130 14.08 5.49 1.82
CA LYS A 130 15.43 5.03 1.44
C LYS A 130 15.65 5.25 -0.05
N GLU A 131 16.69 5.98 -0.37
CA GLU A 131 17.28 6.01 -1.70
C GLU A 131 17.93 4.64 -1.98
N GLU A 132 17.70 4.08 -3.16
CA GLU A 132 18.44 2.91 -3.64
C GLU A 132 19.79 3.32 -4.19
#